data_77da9755cee7dd61faefe840036049e0
#
_entry.id   77da9755cee7dd61faefe840036049e0
#
_cell.length_a   1.000
_cell.length_b   1.000
_cell.length_c   1.000
_cell.angle_alpha   90.00
_cell.angle_beta   90.00
_cell.angle_gamma   90.00
#
_symmetry.space_group_name_H-M   'P 1'
#
loop_
_entity.id
_entity.type
_entity.pdbx_description
1 polymer ?
#
loop_
_entity_poly.entity_id
_entity_poly.type
_entity_poly.pdbx_seq_one_letter_code
_entity_poly.pdbx_strand_id
1 'polypeptide(L)'
;MTSAFIPEHEIYGLLSRVGIKTPRHFFVDDDSKVADAPFVSGDPVVIKGIAVDLWHKSDNAALTFCDFDADAVTAMHGSMSEQVGRQFDWLGTLIAERVEIQSARNAPSEIFVSLQRDRCCGTIINFGFGGLLTEDWARELKQSLLVWPASVYTPEEAFDELCEHWLGRILLGKARQQAALIDGKSLLGFLKKLWKLDELMAREQLRLLEMNPLVIDSAGDIVALDAVCLRSEEAHVELCAVPFQDDSFLAPGRIALAGVSAKSGSVGGLILENLRQSSLPENGLLVVKPGVDSFAGIRCVADVDALADDSVDVLILALPAERCVQMIERLCAEGGGAAVVYIVAGGIGDGADKSGFGDRLSELIESRRQSGQWCPAIVGPNGLGMLLSPLKLNSLFIPQSKLNVQFKPDSDVALISQSGAFLITRLSRHSNLSLKYGFSIGNQLDMKLSASGLVAGQEEAAHFVLA
;
A
#
# COMPACT_ATOMS: atom_id res chain seq x y z
N MET A 1 -4.29 5.93 -26.60
CA MET A 1 -3.97 5.61 -25.20
C MET A 1 -3.20 6.81 -24.68
N THR A 2 -3.68 7.51 -23.68
CA THR A 2 -2.94 8.60 -23.03
C THR A 2 -1.75 7.95 -22.31
N SER A 3 -0.53 8.41 -22.61
CA SER A 3 0.69 7.91 -21.95
C SER A 3 0.54 8.03 -20.43
N ALA A 4 0.90 6.97 -19.71
CA ALA A 4 0.94 6.99 -18.24
C ALA A 4 2.03 7.95 -17.69
N PHE A 5 2.97 8.33 -18.54
CA PHE A 5 4.09 9.22 -18.24
C PHE A 5 3.66 10.69 -18.19
N ILE A 6 4.14 11.43 -17.20
CA ILE A 6 3.96 12.88 -17.08
C ILE A 6 5.33 13.56 -17.30
N PRO A 7 5.44 14.51 -18.24
CA PRO A 7 6.68 15.23 -18.48
C PRO A 7 7.16 16.03 -17.25
N GLU A 8 8.47 16.10 -17.03
CA GLU A 8 9.08 16.70 -15.82
C GLU A 8 8.61 18.15 -15.57
N HIS A 9 8.46 18.97 -16.58
CA HIS A 9 7.98 20.36 -16.42
C HIS A 9 6.54 20.43 -15.89
N GLU A 10 5.68 19.47 -16.24
CA GLU A 10 4.33 19.37 -15.67
C GLU A 10 4.38 18.88 -14.22
N ILE A 11 5.31 17.96 -13.90
CA ILE A 11 5.55 17.50 -12.53
C ILE A 11 5.95 18.67 -11.64
N TYR A 12 6.82 19.55 -12.12
CA TYR A 12 7.22 20.75 -11.38
C TYR A 12 6.02 21.65 -11.05
N GLY A 13 5.05 21.75 -11.97
CA GLY A 13 3.78 22.40 -11.72
C GLY A 13 2.98 21.76 -10.58
N LEU A 14 2.94 20.42 -10.52
CA LEU A 14 2.29 19.67 -9.44
C LEU A 14 2.99 19.89 -8.09
N LEU A 15 4.32 19.83 -8.06
CA LEU A 15 5.14 20.06 -6.86
C LEU A 15 4.94 21.48 -6.30
N SER A 16 4.86 22.47 -7.18
CA SER A 16 4.60 23.87 -6.81
C SER A 16 3.25 24.05 -6.09
N ARG A 17 2.21 23.30 -6.48
CA ARG A 17 0.87 23.37 -5.84
C ARG A 17 0.88 22.98 -4.35
N VAL A 18 1.83 22.13 -3.94
CA VAL A 18 2.02 21.75 -2.53
C VAL A 18 3.17 22.52 -1.86
N GLY A 19 3.82 23.44 -2.60
CA GLY A 19 4.90 24.28 -2.11
C GLY A 19 6.25 23.57 -2.01
N ILE A 20 6.50 22.50 -2.76
CA ILE A 20 7.83 21.92 -2.95
C ILE A 20 8.54 22.74 -4.03
N LYS A 21 9.76 23.21 -3.70
CA LYS A 21 10.56 24.00 -4.62
C LYS A 21 11.13 23.17 -5.74
N THR A 22 11.20 23.77 -6.93
CA THR A 22 11.88 23.26 -8.12
C THR A 22 12.75 24.37 -8.71
N PRO A 23 13.75 24.06 -9.52
CA PRO A 23 14.51 25.10 -10.24
C PRO A 23 13.60 25.98 -11.10
N ARG A 24 13.96 27.24 -11.30
CA ARG A 24 13.39 28.05 -12.38
C ARG A 24 13.64 27.32 -13.69
N HIS A 25 12.61 27.14 -14.51
CA HIS A 25 12.70 26.30 -15.70
C HIS A 25 11.83 26.82 -16.84
N PHE A 26 12.16 26.36 -18.04
CA PHE A 26 11.41 26.65 -19.27
C PHE A 26 11.45 25.42 -20.19
N PHE A 27 10.30 25.00 -20.67
CA PHE A 27 10.19 23.86 -21.58
C PHE A 27 10.12 24.30 -23.05
N VAL A 28 10.91 23.65 -23.88
CA VAL A 28 11.07 23.91 -25.31
C VAL A 28 10.67 22.66 -26.08
N ASP A 29 9.58 22.72 -26.82
CA ASP A 29 9.11 21.70 -27.74
C ASP A 29 9.47 22.00 -29.19
N ASP A 30 9.89 23.24 -29.49
CA ASP A 30 10.28 23.72 -30.80
C ASP A 30 11.49 24.70 -30.69
N ASP A 31 12.46 24.57 -31.57
CA ASP A 31 13.69 25.36 -31.58
C ASP A 31 13.45 26.88 -31.51
N SER A 32 12.36 27.37 -32.11
CA SER A 32 12.05 28.81 -32.14
C SER A 32 11.71 29.37 -30.74
N LYS A 33 11.37 28.52 -29.76
CA LYS A 33 11.00 28.92 -28.40
C LYS A 33 12.22 29.11 -27.48
N VAL A 34 13.41 28.69 -27.87
CA VAL A 34 14.62 28.85 -27.03
C VAL A 34 14.88 30.30 -26.68
N ALA A 35 14.65 31.21 -27.60
CA ALA A 35 14.83 32.65 -27.40
C ALA A 35 13.85 33.27 -26.38
N ASP A 36 12.72 32.61 -26.11
CA ASP A 36 11.70 33.05 -25.15
C ASP A 36 12.04 32.60 -23.72
N ALA A 37 13.09 31.79 -23.54
CA ALA A 37 13.47 31.29 -22.22
C ALA A 37 13.87 32.43 -21.28
N PRO A 38 13.41 32.45 -20.02
CA PRO A 38 13.62 33.53 -19.06
C PRO A 38 15.04 33.48 -18.44
N PHE A 39 16.07 33.23 -19.26
CA PHE A 39 17.47 33.17 -18.88
C PHE A 39 18.26 34.21 -19.68
N VAL A 40 19.29 34.77 -19.07
CA VAL A 40 20.22 35.68 -19.76
C VAL A 40 21.50 34.94 -20.14
N SER A 41 22.19 35.42 -21.17
CA SER A 41 23.48 34.84 -21.62
C SER A 41 24.47 34.81 -20.45
N GLY A 42 25.05 33.63 -20.17
CA GLY A 42 25.95 33.39 -19.05
C GLY A 42 25.29 32.87 -17.78
N ASP A 43 23.94 32.79 -17.69
CA ASP A 43 23.28 32.14 -16.56
C ASP A 43 23.67 30.64 -16.52
N PRO A 44 24.06 30.08 -15.35
CA PRO A 44 24.35 28.67 -15.26
C PRO A 44 23.04 27.86 -15.35
N VAL A 45 22.94 26.98 -16.34
CA VAL A 45 21.75 26.17 -16.61
C VAL A 45 22.06 24.69 -16.77
N VAL A 46 21.02 23.89 -16.64
CA VAL A 46 21.00 22.44 -16.91
C VAL A 46 20.01 22.20 -18.03
N ILE A 47 20.47 21.60 -19.12
CA ILE A 47 19.66 21.23 -20.27
C ILE A 47 19.32 19.76 -20.15
N LYS A 48 18.01 19.46 -20.16
CA LYS A 48 17.48 18.10 -19.98
C LYS A 48 16.61 17.71 -21.16
N GLY A 49 16.92 16.59 -21.81
CA GLY A 49 16.04 15.96 -22.78
C GLY A 49 14.83 15.33 -22.09
N ILE A 50 13.65 15.60 -22.61
CA ILE A 50 12.38 15.03 -22.12
C ILE A 50 11.80 14.12 -23.21
N ALA A 51 11.60 12.85 -22.87
CA ALA A 51 11.00 11.87 -23.76
C ALA A 51 10.18 10.87 -22.93
N VAL A 52 9.19 10.23 -23.55
CA VAL A 52 8.38 9.19 -22.90
C VAL A 52 9.28 8.02 -22.50
N ASP A 53 9.12 7.53 -21.26
CA ASP A 53 9.89 6.41 -20.69
C ASP A 53 11.41 6.61 -20.60
N LEU A 54 11.89 7.83 -20.71
CA LEU A 54 13.29 8.19 -20.46
C LEU A 54 13.52 8.46 -18.97
N TRP A 55 13.87 7.40 -18.20
CA TRP A 55 14.05 7.46 -16.75
C TRP A 55 15.45 7.94 -16.34
N HIS A 56 16.51 7.52 -17.03
CA HIS A 56 17.91 7.83 -16.74
C HIS A 56 18.50 8.75 -17.80
N LYS A 57 18.31 10.05 -17.60
CA LYS A 57 18.75 11.08 -18.55
C LYS A 57 20.26 11.10 -18.75
N SER A 58 21.04 10.91 -17.68
CA SER A 58 22.51 10.89 -17.70
C SER A 58 23.06 9.78 -18.56
N ASP A 59 22.47 8.59 -18.54
CA ASP A 59 22.95 7.41 -19.27
C ASP A 59 22.65 7.49 -20.76
N ASN A 60 21.68 8.34 -21.12
CA ASN A 60 21.20 8.49 -22.51
C ASN A 60 21.65 9.82 -23.15
N ALA A 61 22.68 10.49 -22.62
CA ALA A 61 23.16 11.78 -23.10
C ALA A 61 22.07 12.88 -23.18
N ALA A 62 21.04 12.76 -22.33
CA ALA A 62 19.92 13.68 -22.24
C ALA A 62 20.07 14.71 -21.11
N LEU A 63 21.30 14.91 -20.60
CA LEU A 63 21.62 15.87 -19.54
C LEU A 63 22.92 16.59 -19.85
N THR A 64 22.91 17.93 -19.84
CA THR A 64 24.11 18.76 -20.08
C THR A 64 24.10 19.97 -19.17
N PHE A 65 25.25 20.29 -18.60
CA PHE A 65 25.48 21.49 -17.79
C PHE A 65 26.23 22.52 -18.63
N CYS A 66 25.72 23.74 -18.73
CA CYS A 66 26.37 24.82 -19.48
C CYS A 66 25.97 26.20 -18.91
N ASP A 67 26.61 27.24 -19.43
CA ASP A 67 26.11 28.60 -19.29
C ASP A 67 25.10 28.85 -20.44
N PHE A 68 24.02 29.55 -20.15
CA PHE A 68 22.96 29.79 -21.12
C PHE A 68 23.48 30.66 -22.29
N ASP A 69 23.32 30.13 -23.48
CA ASP A 69 23.47 30.84 -24.75
C ASP A 69 22.41 30.30 -25.72
N ALA A 70 21.58 31.16 -26.27
CA ALA A 70 20.41 30.73 -27.04
C ALA A 70 20.79 29.88 -28.28
N ASP A 71 21.87 30.24 -28.98
CA ASP A 71 22.31 29.51 -30.17
C ASP A 71 22.88 28.14 -29.77
N ALA A 72 23.67 28.09 -28.71
CA ALA A 72 24.24 26.85 -28.20
C ALA A 72 23.13 25.90 -27.64
N VAL A 73 22.15 26.44 -26.96
CA VAL A 73 21.01 25.65 -26.43
C VAL A 73 20.14 25.12 -27.59
N THR A 74 19.93 25.92 -28.64
CA THR A 74 19.21 25.47 -29.85
C THR A 74 19.95 24.29 -30.51
N ALA A 75 21.28 24.40 -30.66
CA ALA A 75 22.09 23.31 -31.18
C ALA A 75 22.03 22.05 -30.31
N MET A 76 22.04 22.20 -28.98
CA MET A 76 21.88 21.09 -28.03
C MET A 76 20.50 20.44 -28.14
N HIS A 77 19.42 21.24 -28.23
CA HIS A 77 18.06 20.72 -28.46
C HIS A 77 17.99 19.82 -29.69
N GLY A 78 18.50 20.32 -30.86
CA GLY A 78 18.52 19.55 -32.10
C GLY A 78 19.34 18.25 -31.95
N SER A 79 20.52 18.31 -31.34
CA SER A 79 21.38 17.14 -31.11
C SER A 79 20.74 16.11 -30.18
N MET A 80 20.14 16.54 -29.07
CA MET A 80 19.44 15.65 -28.15
C MET A 80 18.20 15.05 -28.82
N SER A 81 17.42 15.83 -29.56
CA SER A 81 16.25 15.36 -30.31
C SER A 81 16.62 14.24 -31.30
N GLU A 82 17.70 14.40 -32.01
CA GLU A 82 18.17 13.37 -32.95
C GLU A 82 18.68 12.11 -32.21
N GLN A 83 19.44 12.27 -31.13
CA GLN A 83 20.07 11.18 -30.43
C GLN A 83 19.07 10.38 -29.58
N VAL A 84 18.28 11.06 -28.76
CA VAL A 84 17.26 10.46 -27.85
C VAL A 84 16.07 9.97 -28.64
N GLY A 85 15.61 10.74 -29.64
CA GLY A 85 14.46 10.40 -30.48
C GLY A 85 14.64 9.14 -31.36
N ARG A 86 15.86 8.58 -31.44
CA ARG A 86 16.08 7.25 -32.06
C ARG A 86 15.56 6.09 -31.24
N GLN A 87 15.41 6.28 -29.92
CA GLN A 87 15.07 5.19 -28.97
C GLN A 87 13.80 5.50 -28.18
N PHE A 88 13.47 6.76 -27.97
CA PHE A 88 12.38 7.23 -27.13
C PHE A 88 11.49 8.23 -27.89
N ASP A 89 10.22 8.33 -27.49
CA ASP A 89 9.30 9.33 -28.05
C ASP A 89 9.66 10.70 -27.48
N TRP A 90 10.40 11.48 -28.28
CA TRP A 90 10.90 12.81 -27.91
C TRP A 90 9.77 13.82 -27.71
N LEU A 91 9.79 14.55 -26.61
CA LEU A 91 8.83 15.59 -26.27
C LEU A 91 9.42 16.99 -26.35
N GLY A 92 10.71 17.17 -26.04
CA GLY A 92 11.35 18.47 -26.03
C GLY A 92 12.53 18.56 -25.05
N THR A 93 12.96 19.77 -24.78
CA THR A 93 14.07 20.10 -23.88
C THR A 93 13.56 20.95 -22.72
N LEU A 94 13.95 20.60 -21.51
CA LEU A 94 13.76 21.42 -20.31
C LEU A 94 15.06 22.17 -19.99
N ILE A 95 15.00 23.48 -20.06
CA ILE A 95 16.08 24.38 -19.60
C ILE A 95 15.77 24.69 -18.12
N ALA A 96 16.66 24.33 -17.22
CA ALA A 96 16.49 24.54 -15.79
C ALA A 96 17.69 25.31 -15.21
N GLU A 97 17.43 26.16 -14.25
CA GLU A 97 18.46 26.85 -13.46
C GLU A 97 19.37 25.83 -12.77
N ARG A 98 20.67 26.04 -12.81
CA ARG A 98 21.62 25.26 -12.02
C ARG A 98 21.60 25.75 -10.58
N VAL A 99 20.98 24.99 -9.70
CA VAL A 99 20.84 25.29 -8.27
C VAL A 99 22.19 25.18 -7.57
N GLU A 100 22.53 26.17 -6.74
CA GLU A 100 23.68 26.09 -5.85
C GLU A 100 23.36 25.21 -4.64
N ILE A 101 24.09 24.11 -4.50
CA ILE A 101 23.79 23.03 -3.56
C ILE A 101 24.66 23.13 -2.32
N GLN A 102 24.06 23.10 -1.13
CA GLN A 102 24.77 22.81 0.11
C GLN A 102 25.03 21.32 0.24
N SER A 103 26.26 20.95 0.46
CA SER A 103 26.67 19.55 0.60
C SER A 103 27.28 19.28 1.97
N ALA A 104 27.00 18.10 2.53
CA ALA A 104 27.64 17.63 3.73
C ALA A 104 29.12 17.31 3.45
N ARG A 105 29.96 17.61 4.43
CA ARG A 105 31.40 17.33 4.29
C ARG A 105 31.65 15.82 4.39
N ASN A 106 32.15 15.23 3.31
CA ASN A 106 32.50 13.79 3.25
C ASN A 106 31.34 12.86 3.59
N ALA A 107 30.10 13.24 3.32
CA ALA A 107 28.92 12.41 3.50
C ALA A 107 27.89 12.68 2.40
N PRO A 108 27.10 11.70 1.99
CA PRO A 108 26.01 11.91 1.04
C PRO A 108 24.94 12.81 1.68
N SER A 109 24.43 13.77 0.91
CA SER A 109 23.40 14.73 1.38
C SER A 109 22.28 14.94 0.36
N GLU A 110 22.34 14.26 -0.78
CA GLU A 110 21.24 14.19 -1.71
C GLU A 110 20.15 13.28 -1.15
N ILE A 111 18.91 13.67 -1.36
CA ILE A 111 17.73 13.01 -0.80
C ILE A 111 16.96 12.36 -1.93
N PHE A 112 16.49 11.15 -1.69
CA PHE A 112 15.52 10.42 -2.49
C PHE A 112 14.18 10.43 -1.77
N VAL A 113 13.10 10.75 -2.50
CA VAL A 113 11.72 10.59 -2.03
C VAL A 113 10.89 9.98 -3.14
N SER A 114 10.14 8.93 -2.82
CA SER A 114 9.08 8.46 -3.72
C SER A 114 7.77 8.29 -2.97
N LEU A 115 6.69 8.62 -3.64
CA LEU A 115 5.32 8.32 -3.22
C LEU A 115 4.75 7.32 -4.21
N GLN A 116 4.40 6.15 -3.72
CA GLN A 116 3.80 5.10 -4.54
C GLN A 116 2.45 4.73 -3.96
N ARG A 117 1.40 4.79 -4.78
CA ARG A 117 0.07 4.33 -4.38
C ARG A 117 -0.06 2.84 -4.60
N ASP A 118 -0.18 2.12 -3.52
CA ASP A 118 -0.41 0.69 -3.46
C ASP A 118 -1.89 0.40 -3.18
N ARG A 119 -2.43 -0.65 -3.81
CA ARG A 119 -3.84 -1.03 -3.65
C ARG A 119 -4.18 -1.53 -2.25
N CYS A 120 -3.20 -2.08 -1.54
CA CYS A 120 -3.40 -2.71 -0.24
C CYS A 120 -3.05 -1.78 0.92
N CYS A 121 -2.00 -0.96 0.76
CA CYS A 121 -1.43 -0.15 1.83
C CYS A 121 -1.72 1.35 1.69
N GLY A 122 -2.38 1.78 0.61
CA GLY A 122 -2.53 3.20 0.31
C GLY A 122 -1.23 3.79 -0.22
N THR A 123 -0.97 5.05 0.05
CA THR A 123 0.28 5.67 -0.38
C THR A 123 1.40 5.33 0.58
N ILE A 124 2.48 4.81 0.02
CA ILE A 124 3.74 4.54 0.71
C ILE A 124 4.71 5.66 0.34
N ILE A 125 5.22 6.34 1.35
CA ILE A 125 6.26 7.37 1.22
C ILE A 125 7.59 6.72 1.56
N ASN A 126 8.51 6.70 0.60
CA ASN A 126 9.89 6.26 0.80
C ASN A 126 10.77 7.49 0.90
N PHE A 127 11.70 7.49 1.87
CA PHE A 127 12.64 8.59 2.10
C PHE A 127 14.03 8.03 2.37
N GLY A 128 15.05 8.46 1.63
CA GLY A 128 16.39 7.92 1.77
C GLY A 128 17.47 8.73 1.10
N PHE A 129 18.65 8.11 0.95
CA PHE A 129 19.75 8.70 0.21
C PHE A 129 19.45 8.74 -1.28
N GLY A 130 19.65 9.90 -1.89
CA GLY A 130 19.44 10.15 -3.31
C GLY A 130 20.73 10.22 -4.13
N GLY A 131 20.58 10.65 -5.38
CA GLY A 131 21.64 10.80 -6.36
C GLY A 131 21.94 9.55 -7.15
N LEU A 132 23.05 9.54 -7.87
CA LEU A 132 23.43 8.45 -8.78
C LEU A 132 23.65 7.09 -8.09
N LEU A 133 23.95 7.09 -6.80
CA LEU A 133 24.23 5.87 -6.02
C LEU A 133 23.03 5.37 -5.21
N THR A 134 21.83 5.86 -5.47
CA THR A 134 20.62 5.48 -4.71
C THR A 134 20.42 3.97 -4.63
N GLU A 135 20.57 3.26 -5.76
CA GLU A 135 20.41 1.81 -5.81
C GLU A 135 21.53 1.06 -5.07
N ASP A 136 22.75 1.57 -5.13
CA ASP A 136 23.89 0.98 -4.42
C ASP A 136 23.71 1.16 -2.91
N TRP A 137 23.27 2.34 -2.45
CA TRP A 137 22.91 2.57 -1.05
C TRP A 137 21.81 1.62 -0.58
N ALA A 138 20.77 1.42 -1.39
CA ALA A 138 19.67 0.52 -1.06
C ALA A 138 20.13 -0.94 -0.93
N ARG A 139 21.13 -1.35 -1.71
CA ARG A 139 21.69 -2.71 -1.69
C ARG A 139 22.63 -2.95 -0.51
N GLU A 140 23.49 -1.99 -0.20
CA GLU A 140 24.61 -2.17 0.74
C GLU A 140 24.23 -1.79 2.19
N LEU A 141 23.32 -0.83 2.39
CA LEU A 141 22.92 -0.36 3.71
C LEU A 141 21.59 -0.99 4.14
N LYS A 142 21.59 -1.72 5.27
CA LYS A 142 20.39 -2.38 5.80
C LYS A 142 19.20 -1.44 6.11
N GLN A 143 19.45 -0.16 6.29
CA GLN A 143 18.46 0.88 6.60
C GLN A 143 18.75 2.15 5.77
N SER A 144 18.91 2.00 4.47
CA SER A 144 19.12 3.12 3.55
C SER A 144 17.86 3.91 3.27
N LEU A 145 16.71 3.31 3.52
CA LEU A 145 15.39 3.82 3.17
C LEU A 145 14.45 3.74 4.38
N LEU A 146 13.80 4.84 4.69
CA LEU A 146 12.65 4.92 5.58
C LEU A 146 11.37 4.73 4.77
N VAL A 147 10.41 4.00 5.30
CA VAL A 147 9.18 3.62 4.58
C VAL A 147 7.99 3.98 5.46
N TRP A 148 7.19 4.94 5.04
CA TRP A 148 6.05 5.44 5.79
C TRP A 148 4.75 5.27 5.01
N PRO A 149 3.88 4.32 5.38
CA PRO A 149 2.50 4.34 4.90
C PRO A 149 1.80 5.61 5.38
N ALA A 150 1.34 6.45 4.45
CA ALA A 150 0.77 7.76 4.76
C ALA A 150 -0.51 7.69 5.63
N SER A 151 -1.22 6.57 5.58
CA SER A 151 -2.41 6.29 6.40
C SER A 151 -2.09 5.91 7.85
N VAL A 152 -0.84 5.55 8.16
CA VAL A 152 -0.40 5.06 9.49
C VAL A 152 0.46 6.10 10.20
N TYR A 153 1.38 6.73 9.46
CA TYR A 153 2.29 7.72 10.00
C TYR A 153 1.76 9.13 9.86
N THR A 154 1.98 9.95 10.88
CA THR A 154 1.88 11.40 10.78
C THR A 154 3.22 11.99 10.32
N PRO A 155 3.25 13.21 9.77
CA PRO A 155 4.50 13.90 9.44
C PRO A 155 5.43 14.08 10.65
N GLU A 156 4.87 14.21 11.84
CA GLU A 156 5.60 14.36 13.10
C GLU A 156 6.30 13.05 13.50
N GLU A 157 5.62 11.92 13.44
CA GLU A 157 6.21 10.60 13.72
C GLU A 157 7.31 10.25 12.70
N ALA A 158 7.06 10.55 11.41
CA ALA A 158 8.06 10.39 10.37
C ALA A 158 9.29 11.27 10.59
N PHE A 159 9.09 12.49 11.09
CA PHE A 159 10.19 13.39 11.46
C PHE A 159 11.01 12.84 12.63
N ASP A 160 10.36 12.31 13.67
CA ASP A 160 11.06 11.75 14.84
C ASP A 160 11.91 10.55 14.40
N GLU A 161 11.38 9.64 13.57
CA GLU A 161 12.14 8.52 13.03
C GLU A 161 13.31 8.99 12.14
N LEU A 162 13.07 9.98 11.28
CA LEU A 162 14.12 10.56 10.43
C LEU A 162 15.25 11.21 11.27
N CYS A 163 14.94 11.80 12.41
CA CYS A 163 15.94 12.38 13.31
C CYS A 163 16.95 11.36 13.86
N GLU A 164 16.52 10.12 14.03
CA GLU A 164 17.38 9.01 14.48
C GLU A 164 18.09 8.32 13.30
N HIS A 165 17.54 8.44 12.10
CA HIS A 165 18.12 7.86 10.89
C HIS A 165 19.43 8.57 10.48
N TRP A 166 20.36 7.83 9.89
CA TRP A 166 21.65 8.34 9.44
C TRP A 166 21.55 9.59 8.57
N LEU A 167 20.67 9.59 7.56
CA LEU A 167 20.46 10.74 6.67
C LEU A 167 19.95 11.96 7.46
N GLY A 168 18.93 11.79 8.30
CA GLY A 168 18.40 12.89 9.11
C GLY A 168 19.45 13.50 10.05
N ARG A 169 20.31 12.67 10.62
CA ARG A 169 21.43 13.13 11.46
C ARG A 169 22.47 13.93 10.67
N ILE A 170 22.72 13.59 9.40
CA ILE A 170 23.57 14.40 8.50
C ILE A 170 22.89 15.72 8.21
N LEU A 171 21.65 15.71 7.76
CA LEU A 171 20.90 16.92 7.37
C LEU A 171 20.79 17.92 8.51
N LEU A 172 20.54 17.45 9.72
CA LEU A 172 20.38 18.27 10.93
C LEU A 172 21.69 18.59 11.66
N GLY A 173 22.86 18.21 11.10
CA GLY A 173 24.17 18.46 11.72
C GLY A 173 24.41 17.67 13.02
N LYS A 174 23.65 16.61 13.27
CA LYS A 174 23.81 15.73 14.44
C LYS A 174 24.86 14.63 14.21
N ALA A 175 25.33 14.43 12.99
CA ALA A 175 26.44 13.54 12.69
C ALA A 175 27.78 14.18 13.03
N ARG A 176 28.79 13.34 13.38
CA ARG A 176 30.09 13.82 13.80
C ARG A 176 30.74 14.75 12.73
N GLN A 177 31.16 15.94 13.13
CA GLN A 177 31.86 16.95 12.30
C GLN A 177 31.02 17.47 11.12
N GLN A 178 29.68 17.36 11.18
CA GLN A 178 28.79 17.93 10.19
C GLN A 178 28.16 19.24 10.72
N ALA A 179 28.04 20.23 9.84
CA ALA A 179 27.17 21.38 10.08
C ALA A 179 25.74 21.00 9.66
N ALA A 180 24.74 21.62 10.28
CA ALA A 180 23.36 21.45 9.83
C ALA A 180 23.21 22.05 8.42
N LEU A 181 22.61 21.31 7.50
CA LEU A 181 22.26 21.77 6.15
C LEU A 181 20.86 22.39 6.15
N ILE A 182 19.99 21.92 7.04
CA ILE A 182 18.62 22.39 7.19
C ILE A 182 18.25 22.40 8.68
N ASP A 183 17.39 23.31 9.11
CA ASP A 183 16.84 23.28 10.47
C ASP A 183 15.65 22.32 10.59
N GLY A 184 15.38 21.85 11.82
CA GLY A 184 14.34 20.85 12.06
C GLY A 184 12.93 21.32 11.70
N LYS A 185 12.63 22.62 11.81
CA LYS A 185 11.32 23.18 11.46
C LYS A 185 11.09 23.14 9.94
N SER A 186 12.11 23.51 9.18
CA SER A 186 12.08 23.46 7.70
C SER A 186 11.97 22.03 7.19
N LEU A 187 12.70 21.07 7.80
CA LEU A 187 12.62 19.66 7.45
C LEU A 187 11.22 19.06 7.76
N LEU A 188 10.67 19.32 8.96
CA LEU A 188 9.29 18.93 9.28
C LEU A 188 8.27 19.61 8.34
N GLY A 189 8.50 20.87 7.99
CA GLY A 189 7.70 21.59 7.02
C GLY A 189 7.68 20.93 5.63
N PHE A 190 8.84 20.38 5.21
CA PHE A 190 8.93 19.59 3.97
C PHE A 190 8.16 18.26 4.09
N LEU A 191 8.31 17.52 5.19
CA LEU A 191 7.56 16.29 5.40
C LEU A 191 6.04 16.54 5.32
N LYS A 192 5.54 17.60 5.95
CA LYS A 192 4.10 17.99 5.83
C LYS A 192 3.64 18.22 4.39
N LYS A 193 4.54 18.65 3.50
CA LYS A 193 4.22 18.79 2.07
C LYS A 193 4.10 17.44 1.37
N LEU A 194 4.81 16.40 1.82
CA LEU A 194 4.68 15.05 1.27
C LEU A 194 3.28 14.46 1.53
N TRP A 195 2.71 14.68 2.73
CA TRP A 195 1.31 14.28 3.01
C TRP A 195 0.28 15.06 2.21
N LYS A 196 0.52 16.36 1.95
CA LYS A 196 -0.31 17.12 1.00
C LYS A 196 -0.17 16.63 -0.43
N LEU A 197 1.02 16.15 -0.78
CA LEU A 197 1.28 15.56 -2.10
C LEU A 197 0.53 14.25 -2.28
N ASP A 198 0.38 13.43 -1.22
CA ASP A 198 -0.47 12.23 -1.24
C ASP A 198 -1.93 12.57 -1.59
N GLU A 199 -2.52 13.59 -0.95
CA GLU A 199 -3.87 14.06 -1.30
C GLU A 199 -3.97 14.53 -2.76
N LEU A 200 -2.94 15.21 -3.26
CA LEU A 200 -2.88 15.66 -4.65
C LEU A 200 -2.80 14.48 -5.61
N MET A 201 -1.95 13.48 -5.30
CA MET A 201 -1.81 12.26 -6.10
C MET A 201 -3.14 11.50 -6.20
N ALA A 202 -3.93 11.47 -5.13
CA ALA A 202 -5.25 10.86 -5.15
C ALA A 202 -6.18 11.56 -6.16
N ARG A 203 -6.24 12.90 -6.12
CA ARG A 203 -7.11 13.71 -7.00
C ARG A 203 -6.70 13.64 -8.48
N GLU A 204 -5.40 13.65 -8.75
CA GLU A 204 -4.84 13.64 -10.11
C GLU A 204 -4.66 12.22 -10.67
N GLN A 205 -5.08 11.20 -9.93
CA GLN A 205 -4.94 9.77 -10.31
C GLN A 205 -3.50 9.38 -10.62
N LEU A 206 -2.54 9.83 -9.79
CA LEU A 206 -1.13 9.50 -9.91
C LEU A 206 -0.83 8.21 -9.16
N ARG A 207 -0.07 7.31 -9.80
CA ARG A 207 0.35 6.03 -9.20
C ARG A 207 1.71 6.11 -8.53
N LEU A 208 2.64 6.81 -9.15
CA LEU A 208 4.02 6.99 -8.71
C LEU A 208 4.43 8.43 -8.89
N LEU A 209 5.10 8.98 -7.91
CA LEU A 209 5.86 10.20 -8.01
C LEU A 209 7.19 10.00 -7.29
N GLU A 210 8.28 10.17 -8.01
CA GLU A 210 9.65 10.06 -7.51
C GLU A 210 10.38 11.38 -7.71
N MET A 211 11.14 11.80 -6.70
CA MET A 211 12.01 12.96 -6.73
C MET A 211 13.43 12.50 -6.40
N ASN A 212 14.35 12.54 -7.36
CA ASN A 212 15.73 12.09 -7.20
C ASN A 212 16.68 12.78 -8.19
N PRO A 213 17.61 13.64 -7.70
CA PRO A 213 17.78 14.02 -6.31
C PRO A 213 16.91 15.21 -5.86
N LEU A 214 16.60 15.22 -4.57
CA LEU A 214 16.27 16.44 -3.85
C LEU A 214 17.57 16.93 -3.18
N VAL A 215 17.77 18.23 -3.19
CA VAL A 215 18.97 18.87 -2.60
C VAL A 215 18.58 20.02 -1.68
N ILE A 216 19.51 20.45 -0.86
CA ILE A 216 19.36 21.66 -0.04
C ILE A 216 20.09 22.79 -0.73
N ASP A 217 19.38 23.87 -1.04
CA ASP A 217 19.96 25.06 -1.69
C ASP A 217 20.73 25.95 -0.68
N SER A 218 21.40 26.98 -1.18
CA SER A 218 22.16 27.93 -0.36
C SER A 218 21.28 28.72 0.64
N ALA A 219 19.96 28.73 0.45
CA ALA A 219 19.01 29.34 1.38
C ALA A 219 18.52 28.36 2.47
N GLY A 220 18.88 27.09 2.39
CA GLY A 220 18.45 26.04 3.31
C GLY A 220 17.09 25.43 2.96
N ASP A 221 16.61 25.59 1.73
CA ASP A 221 15.36 25.00 1.26
C ASP A 221 15.62 23.70 0.51
N ILE A 222 14.69 22.75 0.61
CA ILE A 222 14.72 21.51 -0.16
C ILE A 222 14.15 21.75 -1.56
N VAL A 223 14.94 21.43 -2.58
CA VAL A 223 14.63 21.63 -4.00
C VAL A 223 14.67 20.31 -4.74
N ALA A 224 13.60 19.98 -5.49
CA ALA A 224 13.57 18.82 -6.36
C ALA A 224 14.26 19.16 -7.68
N LEU A 225 15.41 18.53 -7.94
CA LEU A 225 16.17 18.76 -9.18
C LEU A 225 15.68 17.89 -10.33
N ASP A 226 15.17 16.70 -10.06
CA ASP A 226 14.60 15.79 -11.05
C ASP A 226 13.38 15.10 -10.46
N ALA A 227 12.39 14.80 -11.29
CA ALA A 227 11.20 14.12 -10.88
C ALA A 227 10.61 13.24 -12.00
N VAL A 228 10.07 12.11 -11.61
CA VAL A 228 9.36 11.16 -12.46
C VAL A 228 7.97 10.94 -11.90
N CYS A 229 6.96 10.92 -12.77
CA CYS A 229 5.59 10.70 -12.35
C CYS A 229 4.82 9.85 -13.37
N LEU A 230 4.02 8.93 -12.84
CA LEU A 230 3.15 8.06 -13.62
C LEU A 230 1.69 8.22 -13.18
N ARG A 231 0.80 8.31 -14.14
CA ARG A 231 -0.64 8.19 -13.92
C ARG A 231 -1.04 6.74 -13.69
N SER A 232 -2.12 6.54 -12.98
CA SER A 232 -2.77 5.23 -12.93
C SER A 232 -3.60 5.03 -14.19
N GLU A 233 -3.51 3.85 -14.78
CA GLU A 233 -4.37 3.44 -15.89
C GLU A 233 -5.75 2.94 -15.38
N GLU A 234 -5.87 2.67 -14.10
CA GLU A 234 -7.07 2.18 -13.47
C GLU A 234 -7.70 3.26 -12.58
N ALA A 235 -9.02 3.34 -12.59
CA ALA A 235 -9.74 4.15 -11.62
C ALA A 235 -9.30 3.73 -10.21
N HIS A 236 -8.76 4.67 -9.41
CA HIS A 236 -8.43 4.38 -8.03
C HIS A 236 -9.73 4.09 -7.29
N VAL A 237 -9.89 2.86 -6.89
CA VAL A 237 -10.77 2.56 -5.77
C VAL A 237 -10.13 3.24 -4.56
N GLU A 238 -10.74 4.30 -4.04
CA GLU A 238 -10.36 4.80 -2.72
C GLU A 238 -10.35 3.60 -1.79
N LEU A 239 -9.26 3.45 -1.02
CA LEU A 239 -9.27 2.53 0.09
C LEU A 239 -10.39 3.02 1.00
N CYS A 240 -11.61 2.49 0.81
CA CYS A 240 -12.64 2.66 1.81
C CYS A 240 -12.00 2.19 3.13
N ALA A 241 -11.83 3.13 4.06
CA ALA A 241 -11.51 2.77 5.42
C ALA A 241 -12.57 1.74 5.81
N VAL A 242 -12.15 0.48 5.89
CA VAL A 242 -13.06 -0.56 6.40
C VAL A 242 -13.35 -0.10 7.81
N PRO A 243 -14.60 0.21 8.16
CA PRO A 243 -14.92 0.65 9.50
C PRO A 243 -14.80 -0.56 10.45
N PHE A 244 -13.54 -0.93 10.75
CA PHE A 244 -13.24 -1.81 11.84
C PHE A 244 -13.22 -0.97 13.11
N GLN A 245 -14.38 -0.70 13.64
CA GLN A 245 -14.54 -0.15 14.99
C GLN A 245 -14.92 -1.22 16.00
N ASP A 246 -14.88 -2.50 15.58
CA ASP A 246 -15.43 -3.57 16.40
C ASP A 246 -14.38 -4.66 16.66
N ASP A 247 -14.09 -4.92 17.92
CA ASP A 247 -13.20 -6.00 18.40
C ASP A 247 -13.72 -7.40 18.03
N SER A 248 -14.91 -7.48 17.44
CA SER A 248 -15.61 -8.71 17.07
C SER A 248 -14.82 -9.65 16.15
N PHE A 249 -13.86 -9.13 15.36
CA PHE A 249 -13.03 -9.98 14.51
C PHE A 249 -11.92 -10.71 15.27
N LEU A 250 -11.31 -10.08 16.27
CA LEU A 250 -10.21 -10.66 17.07
C LEU A 250 -10.67 -11.38 18.32
N ALA A 251 -11.85 -11.05 18.83
CA ALA A 251 -12.46 -11.65 20.00
C ALA A 251 -13.93 -12.01 19.74
N PRO A 252 -14.26 -12.75 18.66
CA PRO A 252 -15.65 -13.05 18.33
C PRO A 252 -16.31 -13.84 19.46
N GLY A 253 -17.44 -13.34 19.95
CA GLY A 253 -18.31 -14.06 20.86
C GLY A 253 -19.17 -15.10 20.17
N ARG A 254 -19.50 -14.86 18.87
CA ARG A 254 -20.40 -15.72 18.08
C ARG A 254 -19.90 -15.90 16.65
N ILE A 255 -19.87 -17.16 16.21
CA ILE A 255 -19.45 -17.54 14.85
C ILE A 255 -20.52 -18.42 14.21
N ALA A 256 -20.88 -18.10 12.96
CA ALA A 256 -21.69 -18.98 12.13
C ALA A 256 -20.82 -19.62 11.03
N LEU A 257 -21.09 -20.87 10.69
CA LEU A 257 -20.43 -21.59 9.61
C LEU A 257 -21.47 -22.13 8.60
N ALA A 258 -21.34 -21.70 7.34
CA ALA A 258 -22.09 -22.23 6.22
C ALA A 258 -21.25 -23.20 5.38
N GLY A 259 -21.90 -24.24 4.83
CA GLY A 259 -21.23 -25.23 3.96
C GLY A 259 -20.77 -26.50 4.66
N VAL A 260 -21.34 -26.81 5.83
CA VAL A 260 -21.09 -28.09 6.50
C VAL A 260 -21.77 -29.25 5.80
N SER A 261 -21.06 -30.39 5.73
CA SER A 261 -21.53 -31.62 5.11
C SER A 261 -21.19 -32.83 5.99
N ALA A 262 -22.05 -33.84 5.95
CA ALA A 262 -21.78 -35.14 6.58
C ALA A 262 -20.67 -35.96 5.89
N LYS A 263 -20.21 -35.51 4.70
CA LYS A 263 -19.09 -36.12 3.99
C LYS A 263 -17.79 -35.93 4.76
N SER A 264 -17.14 -37.05 5.09
CA SER A 264 -15.83 -37.05 5.77
C SER A 264 -14.79 -36.23 4.98
N GLY A 265 -14.02 -35.37 5.68
CA GLY A 265 -12.97 -34.56 5.07
C GLY A 265 -13.46 -33.40 4.20
N SER A 266 -14.75 -33.04 4.27
CA SER A 266 -15.26 -31.82 3.63
C SER A 266 -14.66 -30.57 4.31
N VAL A 267 -14.41 -29.52 3.53
CA VAL A 267 -13.85 -28.25 4.02
C VAL A 267 -14.63 -27.72 5.24
N GLY A 268 -15.96 -27.56 5.09
CA GLY A 268 -16.79 -27.10 6.21
C GLY A 268 -16.83 -28.07 7.39
N GLY A 269 -16.70 -29.40 7.16
CA GLY A 269 -16.60 -30.37 8.21
C GLY A 269 -15.33 -30.24 9.05
N LEU A 270 -14.18 -30.04 8.39
CA LEU A 270 -12.89 -29.82 9.05
C LEU A 270 -12.87 -28.53 9.86
N ILE A 271 -13.41 -27.45 9.29
CA ILE A 271 -13.55 -26.16 10.01
C ILE A 271 -14.42 -26.38 11.27
N LEU A 272 -15.56 -27.05 11.13
CA LEU A 272 -16.46 -27.31 12.26
C LEU A 272 -15.77 -28.11 13.38
N GLU A 273 -15.04 -29.16 13.01
CA GLU A 273 -14.28 -30.00 13.94
C GLU A 273 -13.26 -29.18 14.74
N ASN A 274 -12.54 -28.29 14.05
CA ASN A 274 -11.57 -27.41 14.69
C ASN A 274 -12.26 -26.36 15.59
N LEU A 275 -13.33 -25.69 15.11
CA LEU A 275 -14.06 -24.66 15.88
C LEU A 275 -14.71 -25.22 17.17
N ARG A 276 -15.12 -26.47 17.17
CA ARG A 276 -15.70 -27.10 18.38
C ARG A 276 -14.74 -27.16 19.57
N GLN A 277 -13.45 -27.02 19.33
CA GLN A 277 -12.41 -27.02 20.38
C GLN A 277 -12.07 -25.63 20.87
N SER A 278 -12.67 -24.59 20.30
CA SER A 278 -12.46 -23.20 20.71
C SER A 278 -13.12 -22.91 22.05
N SER A 279 -12.61 -21.87 22.74
CA SER A 279 -13.16 -21.36 23.99
C SER A 279 -14.25 -20.30 23.74
N LEU A 280 -15.11 -20.52 22.74
CA LEU A 280 -16.27 -19.66 22.50
C LEU A 280 -17.28 -19.77 23.66
N PRO A 281 -18.09 -18.73 23.94
CA PRO A 281 -19.19 -18.80 24.90
C PRO A 281 -20.18 -19.92 24.57
N GLU A 282 -21.00 -20.30 25.55
CA GLU A 282 -22.11 -21.21 25.32
C GLU A 282 -23.04 -20.65 24.24
N ASN A 283 -23.40 -21.47 23.24
CA ASN A 283 -24.13 -21.06 22.04
C ASN A 283 -23.38 -20.07 21.11
N GLY A 284 -22.08 -19.87 21.31
CA GLY A 284 -21.25 -19.02 20.44
C GLY A 284 -20.95 -19.61 19.06
N LEU A 285 -21.28 -20.89 18.81
CA LEU A 285 -21.11 -21.53 17.51
C LEU A 285 -22.46 -21.91 16.92
N LEU A 286 -22.70 -21.47 15.67
CA LEU A 286 -23.91 -21.73 14.87
C LEU A 286 -23.53 -22.37 13.55
N VAL A 287 -24.48 -23.12 12.97
CA VAL A 287 -24.36 -23.68 11.61
C VAL A 287 -25.50 -23.15 10.74
N VAL A 288 -25.17 -22.58 9.59
CA VAL A 288 -26.17 -22.22 8.58
C VAL A 288 -26.43 -23.43 7.69
N LYS A 289 -27.56 -24.12 7.92
CA LYS A 289 -27.92 -25.33 7.19
C LYS A 289 -29.42 -25.52 7.17
N PRO A 290 -30.05 -25.51 5.97
CA PRO A 290 -31.48 -25.73 5.85
C PRO A 290 -31.89 -27.16 6.23
N GLY A 291 -33.13 -27.29 6.74
CA GLY A 291 -33.81 -28.58 6.92
C GLY A 291 -33.41 -29.38 8.16
N VAL A 292 -32.61 -28.82 9.06
CA VAL A 292 -32.24 -29.43 10.33
C VAL A 292 -32.10 -28.37 11.43
N ASP A 293 -32.54 -28.71 12.64
CA ASP A 293 -32.43 -27.81 13.82
C ASP A 293 -31.05 -27.87 14.49
N SER A 294 -30.34 -28.99 14.28
CA SER A 294 -29.00 -29.18 14.78
C SER A 294 -28.13 -30.03 13.86
N PHE A 295 -26.82 -29.75 13.84
CA PHE A 295 -25.84 -30.55 13.10
C PHE A 295 -24.63 -30.80 14.02
N ALA A 296 -24.29 -32.06 14.22
CA ALA A 296 -23.23 -32.49 15.13
C ALA A 296 -23.35 -31.89 16.56
N GLY A 297 -24.59 -31.73 17.07
CA GLY A 297 -24.88 -31.15 18.38
C GLY A 297 -24.81 -29.62 18.46
N ILE A 298 -24.62 -28.95 17.31
CA ILE A 298 -24.59 -27.49 17.22
C ILE A 298 -25.91 -27.00 16.61
N ARG A 299 -26.47 -25.94 17.17
CA ARG A 299 -27.70 -25.31 16.69
C ARG A 299 -27.54 -24.88 15.23
N CYS A 300 -28.57 -25.17 14.43
CA CYS A 300 -28.66 -24.74 13.05
C CYS A 300 -29.69 -23.61 12.88
N VAL A 301 -29.36 -22.68 11.96
CA VAL A 301 -30.30 -21.73 11.37
C VAL A 301 -30.50 -22.09 9.91
N ALA A 302 -31.73 -21.88 9.40
CA ALA A 302 -32.07 -22.36 8.08
C ALA A 302 -31.32 -21.68 6.93
N ASP A 303 -31.09 -20.36 7.07
CA ASP A 303 -30.42 -19.53 6.07
C ASP A 303 -29.80 -18.29 6.75
N VAL A 304 -29.05 -17.50 5.99
CA VAL A 304 -28.41 -16.26 6.46
C VAL A 304 -29.41 -15.19 6.88
N ASP A 305 -30.60 -15.16 6.33
CA ASP A 305 -31.67 -14.22 6.69
C ASP A 305 -32.03 -14.35 8.18
N ALA A 306 -31.97 -15.56 8.74
CA ALA A 306 -32.21 -15.79 10.16
C ALA A 306 -31.14 -15.16 11.07
N LEU A 307 -30.01 -14.75 10.52
CA LEU A 307 -28.96 -14.03 11.24
C LEU A 307 -29.30 -12.53 11.43
N ALA A 308 -30.28 -11.99 10.71
CA ALA A 308 -30.71 -10.60 10.92
C ALA A 308 -31.24 -10.38 12.36
N ASP A 309 -31.96 -11.36 12.90
CA ASP A 309 -32.49 -11.33 14.27
C ASP A 309 -31.55 -11.97 15.30
N ASP A 310 -30.55 -12.74 14.85
CA ASP A 310 -29.64 -13.54 15.69
C ASP A 310 -28.19 -13.38 15.21
N SER A 311 -27.71 -12.13 15.19
CA SER A 311 -26.45 -11.72 14.58
C SER A 311 -25.23 -12.42 15.15
N VAL A 312 -24.21 -12.58 14.30
CA VAL A 312 -22.92 -13.15 14.65
C VAL A 312 -21.78 -12.16 14.36
N ASP A 313 -20.67 -12.31 15.03
CA ASP A 313 -19.48 -11.50 14.80
C ASP A 313 -18.83 -11.94 13.47
N VAL A 314 -18.69 -13.24 13.26
CA VAL A 314 -18.05 -13.80 12.07
C VAL A 314 -18.94 -14.86 11.42
N LEU A 315 -19.21 -14.70 10.12
CA LEU A 315 -19.81 -15.74 9.28
C LEU A 315 -18.74 -16.35 8.36
N ILE A 316 -18.45 -17.63 8.52
CA ILE A 316 -17.51 -18.36 7.66
C ILE A 316 -18.26 -19.06 6.55
N LEU A 317 -17.92 -18.77 5.27
CA LEU A 317 -18.50 -19.35 4.07
C LEU A 317 -17.57 -20.39 3.46
N ALA A 318 -17.87 -21.68 3.69
CA ALA A 318 -17.19 -22.84 3.09
C ALA A 318 -18.07 -23.46 1.99
N LEU A 319 -18.55 -22.64 1.06
CA LEU A 319 -19.50 -22.96 -0.01
C LEU A 319 -18.88 -22.63 -1.37
N PRO A 320 -19.42 -23.15 -2.50
CA PRO A 320 -19.03 -22.71 -3.83
C PRO A 320 -19.21 -21.20 -4.03
N ALA A 321 -18.37 -20.59 -4.88
CA ALA A 321 -18.30 -19.14 -5.13
C ALA A 321 -19.67 -18.48 -5.33
N GLU A 322 -20.50 -19.02 -6.23
CA GLU A 322 -21.84 -18.50 -6.51
C GLU A 322 -22.72 -18.41 -5.25
N ARG A 323 -22.65 -19.43 -4.41
CA ARG A 323 -23.45 -19.46 -3.16
C ARG A 323 -22.93 -18.47 -2.12
N CYS A 324 -21.61 -18.25 -2.07
CA CYS A 324 -21.02 -17.23 -1.22
C CYS A 324 -21.55 -15.84 -1.62
N VAL A 325 -21.51 -15.52 -2.91
CA VAL A 325 -22.01 -14.24 -3.44
C VAL A 325 -23.49 -14.04 -3.10
N GLN A 326 -24.34 -15.04 -3.39
CA GLN A 326 -25.78 -14.98 -3.09
C GLN A 326 -26.05 -14.74 -1.58
N MET A 327 -25.30 -15.39 -0.69
CA MET A 327 -25.46 -15.19 0.75
C MET A 327 -25.08 -13.79 1.20
N ILE A 328 -23.99 -13.23 0.66
CA ILE A 328 -23.56 -11.87 0.97
C ILE A 328 -24.58 -10.84 0.47
N GLU A 329 -25.11 -11.02 -0.73
CA GLU A 329 -26.16 -10.17 -1.29
C GLU A 329 -27.41 -10.16 -0.40
N ARG A 330 -27.80 -11.32 0.13
CA ARG A 330 -28.94 -11.44 1.04
C ARG A 330 -28.67 -10.76 2.38
N LEU A 331 -27.50 -10.98 3.01
CA LEU A 331 -27.11 -10.24 4.21
C LEU A 331 -27.17 -8.72 3.99
N CYS A 332 -26.65 -8.27 2.86
CA CYS A 332 -26.73 -6.86 2.49
C CYS A 332 -28.18 -6.39 2.32
N ALA A 333 -29.06 -7.17 1.73
CA ALA A 333 -30.48 -6.83 1.55
C ALA A 333 -31.21 -6.72 2.89
N GLU A 334 -30.96 -7.62 3.84
CA GLU A 334 -31.50 -7.60 5.20
C GLU A 334 -30.91 -6.47 6.07
N GLY A 335 -29.72 -5.94 5.71
CA GLY A 335 -29.08 -4.84 6.42
C GLY A 335 -28.42 -5.24 7.75
N GLY A 336 -28.08 -6.52 7.91
CA GLY A 336 -27.45 -7.01 9.16
C GLY A 336 -27.14 -8.51 9.11
N GLY A 337 -26.73 -9.07 10.26
CA GLY A 337 -26.57 -10.51 10.47
C GLY A 337 -25.16 -11.01 10.74
N ALA A 338 -24.12 -10.37 10.18
CA ALA A 338 -22.73 -10.73 10.47
C ALA A 338 -21.83 -9.49 10.33
N ALA A 339 -21.01 -9.18 11.33
CA ALA A 339 -20.08 -8.06 11.23
C ALA A 339 -18.97 -8.33 10.20
N VAL A 340 -18.46 -9.56 10.17
CA VAL A 340 -17.42 -10.02 9.26
C VAL A 340 -17.86 -11.26 8.51
N VAL A 341 -17.64 -11.32 7.21
CA VAL A 341 -17.81 -12.52 6.39
C VAL A 341 -16.44 -13.02 5.92
N TYR A 342 -16.08 -14.23 6.33
CA TYR A 342 -14.85 -14.90 5.94
C TYR A 342 -15.12 -15.90 4.81
N ILE A 343 -14.56 -15.68 3.61
CA ILE A 343 -14.79 -16.52 2.43
C ILE A 343 -13.62 -17.47 2.22
N VAL A 344 -13.88 -18.78 2.37
CA VAL A 344 -12.90 -19.84 2.14
C VAL A 344 -12.79 -20.20 0.65
N ALA A 345 -13.87 -20.06 -0.10
CA ALA A 345 -13.90 -20.44 -1.52
C ALA A 345 -12.97 -19.59 -2.39
N GLY A 346 -12.30 -20.21 -3.36
CA GLY A 346 -11.70 -19.57 -4.52
C GLY A 346 -12.72 -19.37 -5.66
N GLY A 347 -12.28 -18.78 -6.78
CA GLY A 347 -13.15 -18.49 -7.93
C GLY A 347 -14.00 -17.23 -7.76
N ILE A 348 -13.53 -16.28 -6.94
CA ILE A 348 -14.10 -14.95 -6.77
C ILE A 348 -12.93 -13.96 -6.85
N GLY A 349 -12.90 -13.11 -7.88
CA GLY A 349 -11.86 -12.11 -8.07
C GLY A 349 -10.44 -12.66 -8.30
N ASP A 350 -10.33 -13.89 -8.83
CA ASP A 350 -9.08 -14.55 -9.19
C ASP A 350 -9.10 -15.06 -10.62
N GLY A 351 -7.98 -15.64 -11.11
CA GLY A 351 -7.89 -16.16 -12.48
C GLY A 351 -8.89 -17.28 -12.83
N ALA A 352 -9.58 -17.85 -11.85
CA ALA A 352 -10.64 -18.85 -12.02
C ALA A 352 -12.05 -18.24 -12.05
N ASP A 353 -12.18 -16.95 -11.75
CA ASP A 353 -13.45 -16.22 -11.75
C ASP A 353 -13.92 -15.87 -13.17
N LYS A 354 -14.52 -16.86 -13.84
CA LYS A 354 -15.09 -16.68 -15.18
C LYS A 354 -16.49 -16.05 -15.17
N SER A 355 -17.08 -15.86 -14.00
CA SER A 355 -18.44 -15.39 -13.81
C SER A 355 -18.53 -13.94 -13.36
N GLY A 356 -17.39 -13.27 -13.12
CA GLY A 356 -17.35 -11.89 -12.66
C GLY A 356 -17.86 -11.70 -11.22
N PHE A 357 -17.73 -12.73 -10.39
CA PHE A 357 -18.19 -12.67 -8.98
C PHE A 357 -17.40 -11.66 -8.15
N GLY A 358 -16.11 -11.49 -8.45
CA GLY A 358 -15.25 -10.49 -7.78
C GLY A 358 -15.72 -9.07 -8.06
N ASP A 359 -15.94 -8.74 -9.33
CA ASP A 359 -16.43 -7.40 -9.74
C ASP A 359 -17.80 -7.13 -9.13
N ARG A 360 -18.72 -8.10 -9.21
CA ARG A 360 -20.06 -8.00 -8.65
C ARG A 360 -20.08 -7.73 -7.15
N LEU A 361 -19.23 -8.40 -6.37
CA LEU A 361 -19.10 -8.15 -4.93
C LEU A 361 -18.45 -6.82 -4.66
N SER A 362 -17.43 -6.44 -5.41
CA SER A 362 -16.74 -5.15 -5.24
C SER A 362 -17.69 -3.97 -5.48
N GLU A 363 -18.48 -4.03 -6.56
CA GLU A 363 -19.51 -3.03 -6.88
C GLU A 363 -20.59 -2.95 -5.78
N LEU A 364 -21.06 -4.10 -5.27
CA LEU A 364 -22.03 -4.14 -4.19
C LEU A 364 -21.51 -3.46 -2.92
N ILE A 365 -20.29 -3.82 -2.49
CA ILE A 365 -19.64 -3.29 -1.29
C ILE A 365 -19.45 -1.78 -1.42
N GLU A 366 -18.89 -1.34 -2.56
CA GLU A 366 -18.61 0.06 -2.83
C GLU A 366 -19.90 0.90 -2.85
N SER A 367 -20.90 0.47 -3.60
CA SER A 367 -22.20 1.16 -3.69
C SER A 367 -22.86 1.32 -2.33
N ARG A 368 -22.85 0.26 -1.50
CA ARG A 368 -23.46 0.32 -0.17
C ARG A 368 -22.72 1.26 0.78
N ARG A 369 -21.38 1.22 0.80
CA ARG A 369 -20.57 2.09 1.63
C ARG A 369 -20.72 3.56 1.23
N GLN A 370 -20.72 3.86 -0.08
CA GLN A 370 -20.94 5.22 -0.58
C GLN A 370 -22.32 5.76 -0.20
N SER A 371 -23.35 4.90 -0.15
CA SER A 371 -24.70 5.27 0.24
C SER A 371 -24.95 5.23 1.75
N GLY A 372 -23.94 4.91 2.57
CA GLY A 372 -24.09 4.78 4.02
C GLY A 372 -24.96 3.59 4.47
N GLN A 373 -25.21 2.64 3.57
CA GLN A 373 -25.96 1.42 3.88
C GLN A 373 -25.04 0.40 4.53
N TRP A 374 -25.61 -0.41 5.41
CA TRP A 374 -24.88 -1.48 6.08
C TRP A 374 -24.29 -2.50 5.08
N CYS A 375 -23.06 -2.91 5.31
CA CYS A 375 -22.35 -3.93 4.58
C CYS A 375 -21.34 -4.60 5.52
N PRO A 376 -21.23 -5.95 5.54
CA PRO A 376 -20.23 -6.63 6.34
C PRO A 376 -18.83 -6.34 5.82
N ALA A 377 -17.82 -6.47 6.67
CA ALA A 377 -16.44 -6.55 6.19
C ALA A 377 -16.17 -7.93 5.59
N ILE A 378 -15.47 -8.00 4.46
CA ILE A 378 -15.21 -9.27 3.76
C ILE A 378 -13.72 -9.61 3.85
N VAL A 379 -13.41 -10.77 4.45
CA VAL A 379 -12.07 -11.37 4.48
C VAL A 379 -11.98 -12.48 3.44
N GLY A 380 -10.99 -12.45 2.62
CA GLY A 380 -10.85 -13.37 1.50
C GLY A 380 -11.16 -12.67 0.16
N PRO A 381 -11.69 -13.37 -0.83
CA PRO A 381 -11.92 -14.84 -0.95
C PRO A 381 -10.64 -15.68 -0.96
N ASN A 382 -10.79 -16.99 -1.06
CA ASN A 382 -9.66 -17.94 -1.08
C ASN A 382 -8.82 -17.91 0.21
N GLY A 383 -9.44 -17.62 1.35
CA GLY A 383 -8.80 -17.62 2.66
C GLY A 383 -8.70 -19.04 3.23
N LEU A 384 -7.56 -19.35 3.88
CA LEU A 384 -7.38 -20.65 4.54
C LEU A 384 -8.11 -20.75 5.89
N GLY A 385 -8.27 -19.64 6.59
CA GLY A 385 -8.84 -19.54 7.94
C GLY A 385 -8.05 -18.62 8.85
N MET A 386 -8.42 -18.60 10.10
CA MET A 386 -7.83 -17.77 11.16
C MET A 386 -7.50 -18.59 12.40
N LEU A 387 -6.53 -18.10 13.16
CA LEU A 387 -6.09 -18.60 14.46
C LEU A 387 -6.15 -17.45 15.47
N LEU A 388 -6.91 -17.61 16.54
CA LEU A 388 -7.00 -16.64 17.63
C LEU A 388 -6.64 -17.35 18.93
N SER A 389 -5.40 -17.17 19.40
CA SER A 389 -4.89 -17.87 20.58
C SER A 389 -5.66 -17.56 21.86
N PRO A 390 -6.14 -16.32 22.12
CA PRO A 390 -6.95 -16.03 23.30
C PRO A 390 -8.21 -16.90 23.42
N LEU A 391 -8.81 -17.24 22.29
CA LEU A 391 -10.03 -18.08 22.23
C LEU A 391 -9.72 -19.55 21.90
N LYS A 392 -8.47 -19.94 21.77
CA LYS A 392 -8.07 -21.26 21.22
C LYS A 392 -8.81 -21.57 19.91
N LEU A 393 -9.11 -20.53 19.13
CA LEU A 393 -9.91 -20.64 17.93
C LEU A 393 -9.03 -21.02 16.75
N ASN A 394 -9.47 -22.04 16.04
CA ASN A 394 -8.86 -22.51 14.78
C ASN A 394 -9.96 -22.74 13.75
N SER A 395 -9.99 -21.92 12.70
CA SER A 395 -10.91 -22.10 11.58
C SER A 395 -10.23 -22.64 10.32
N LEU A 396 -8.98 -23.09 10.41
CA LEU A 396 -8.28 -23.70 9.26
C LEU A 396 -9.00 -24.99 8.83
N PHE A 397 -9.11 -25.22 7.53
CA PHE A 397 -9.65 -26.51 7.02
C PHE A 397 -8.57 -27.60 6.94
N ILE A 398 -7.69 -27.66 7.96
CA ILE A 398 -6.61 -28.62 8.10
C ILE A 398 -6.86 -29.46 9.35
N PRO A 399 -6.86 -30.81 9.22
CA PRO A 399 -6.99 -31.67 10.39
C PRO A 399 -5.88 -31.42 11.41
N GLN A 400 -6.21 -31.43 12.69
CA GLN A 400 -5.21 -31.26 13.75
C GLN A 400 -4.11 -32.34 13.75
N SER A 401 -4.43 -33.55 13.24
CA SER A 401 -3.45 -34.62 13.06
C SER A 401 -2.34 -34.26 12.04
N LYS A 402 -2.58 -33.28 11.17
CA LYS A 402 -1.60 -32.80 10.17
C LYS A 402 -0.92 -31.51 10.56
N LEU A 403 -1.58 -30.68 11.37
CA LEU A 403 -1.05 -29.39 11.84
C LEU A 403 -1.44 -29.19 13.29
N ASN A 404 -0.52 -29.48 14.21
CA ASN A 404 -0.72 -29.26 15.64
C ASN A 404 -0.47 -27.79 15.98
N VAL A 405 -1.54 -27.01 16.03
CA VAL A 405 -1.49 -25.58 16.39
C VAL A 405 -1.26 -25.44 17.88
N GLN A 406 -0.21 -24.72 18.27
CA GLN A 406 0.05 -24.36 19.66
C GLN A 406 -0.53 -22.98 19.95
N PHE A 407 -1.56 -22.92 20.80
CA PHE A 407 -2.14 -21.65 21.24
C PHE A 407 -1.33 -21.06 22.39
N LYS A 408 -0.91 -19.80 22.24
CA LYS A 408 -0.18 -19.04 23.26
C LYS A 408 -0.81 -17.66 23.39
N PRO A 409 -1.79 -17.50 24.28
CA PRO A 409 -2.49 -16.23 24.47
C PRO A 409 -1.57 -15.06 24.86
N ASP A 410 -0.47 -15.37 25.58
CA ASP A 410 0.52 -14.37 26.04
C ASP A 410 1.52 -13.96 24.95
N SER A 411 1.40 -14.49 23.75
CA SER A 411 2.22 -14.05 22.61
C SER A 411 1.79 -12.64 22.17
N ASP A 412 2.76 -11.88 21.70
CA ASP A 412 2.60 -10.55 21.10
C ASP A 412 2.79 -10.54 19.58
N VAL A 413 2.83 -11.71 18.94
CA VAL A 413 3.10 -11.88 17.51
C VAL A 413 1.81 -12.13 16.74
N ALA A 414 1.57 -11.33 15.71
CA ALA A 414 0.56 -11.59 14.69
C ALA A 414 1.21 -11.97 13.35
N LEU A 415 0.73 -13.04 12.72
CA LEU A 415 1.12 -13.44 11.37
C LEU A 415 -0.08 -13.30 10.44
N ILE A 416 -0.01 -12.33 9.53
CA ILE A 416 -1.04 -12.05 8.54
C ILE A 416 -0.45 -12.35 7.16
N SER A 417 -1.10 -13.24 6.41
CA SER A 417 -0.58 -13.69 5.11
C SER A 417 -1.66 -13.68 4.05
N GLN A 418 -1.30 -13.17 2.87
CA GLN A 418 -2.11 -13.37 1.67
C GLN A 418 -2.22 -14.86 1.36
N SER A 419 -1.12 -15.59 1.46
CA SER A 419 -1.03 -17.02 1.12
C SER A 419 -1.31 -17.93 2.31
N GLY A 420 -2.38 -18.73 2.24
CA GLY A 420 -2.65 -19.78 3.21
C GLY A 420 -1.54 -20.83 3.28
N ALA A 421 -0.91 -21.17 2.15
CA ALA A 421 0.21 -22.10 2.09
C ALA A 421 1.44 -21.56 2.85
N PHE A 422 1.70 -20.26 2.80
CA PHE A 422 2.76 -19.64 3.58
C PHE A 422 2.50 -19.75 5.09
N LEU A 423 1.28 -19.40 5.54
CA LEU A 423 0.87 -19.54 6.93
C LEU A 423 1.10 -20.98 7.45
N ILE A 424 0.61 -22.00 6.71
CA ILE A 424 0.80 -23.41 7.08
C ILE A 424 2.29 -23.77 7.15
N THR A 425 3.07 -23.35 6.16
CA THR A 425 4.50 -23.67 6.09
C THR A 425 5.24 -23.10 7.30
N ARG A 426 4.90 -21.88 7.73
CA ARG A 426 5.50 -21.29 8.91
C ARG A 426 5.13 -22.04 10.19
N LEU A 427 3.83 -22.31 10.37
CA LEU A 427 3.34 -23.07 11.52
C LEU A 427 3.90 -24.49 11.60
N SER A 428 4.06 -25.19 10.45
CA SER A 428 4.55 -26.56 10.43
C SER A 428 6.06 -26.68 10.59
N ARG A 429 6.84 -25.70 10.09
CA ARG A 429 8.31 -25.74 10.15
C ARG A 429 8.89 -25.10 11.41
N HIS A 430 8.16 -24.24 12.05
CA HIS A 430 8.60 -23.52 13.25
C HIS A 430 7.71 -23.87 14.43
N SER A 431 7.94 -25.02 15.05
CA SER A 431 7.18 -25.49 16.22
C SER A 431 7.21 -24.54 17.41
N ASN A 432 8.17 -23.63 17.46
CA ASN A 432 8.32 -22.61 18.48
C ASN A 432 7.64 -21.28 18.11
N LEU A 433 7.06 -21.17 16.90
CA LEU A 433 6.33 -19.97 16.50
C LEU A 433 5.06 -19.85 17.35
N SER A 434 5.06 -18.84 18.19
CA SER A 434 3.92 -18.48 19.04
C SER A 434 3.19 -17.35 18.37
N LEU A 435 1.92 -17.57 18.06
CA LEU A 435 1.07 -16.51 17.50
C LEU A 435 -0.03 -16.16 18.48
N LYS A 436 -0.24 -14.85 18.73
CA LYS A 436 -1.47 -14.34 19.31
C LYS A 436 -2.58 -14.45 18.27
N TYR A 437 -2.28 -13.96 17.04
CA TYR A 437 -3.19 -13.97 15.91
C TYR A 437 -2.52 -14.52 14.64
N GLY A 438 -3.25 -15.31 13.88
CA GLY A 438 -2.82 -15.81 12.57
C GLY A 438 -3.97 -15.72 11.57
N PHE A 439 -3.75 -15.05 10.42
CA PHE A 439 -4.78 -14.86 9.40
C PHE A 439 -4.26 -15.21 8.02
N SER A 440 -5.10 -15.92 7.25
CA SER A 440 -4.94 -15.99 5.80
C SER A 440 -6.03 -15.17 5.14
N ILE A 441 -5.67 -14.06 4.54
CA ILE A 441 -6.62 -13.08 3.99
C ILE A 441 -6.92 -13.28 2.49
N GLY A 442 -6.32 -14.28 1.86
CA GLY A 442 -6.64 -14.67 0.48
C GLY A 442 -6.50 -13.56 -0.55
N ASN A 443 -7.48 -13.44 -1.45
CA ASN A 443 -7.43 -12.51 -2.59
C ASN A 443 -7.64 -11.03 -2.23
N GLN A 444 -7.93 -10.71 -0.95
CA GLN A 444 -8.04 -9.34 -0.46
C GLN A 444 -9.05 -8.47 -1.23
N LEU A 445 -10.22 -9.03 -1.50
CA LEU A 445 -11.27 -8.32 -2.24
C LEU A 445 -11.69 -7.04 -1.51
N ASP A 446 -11.87 -7.10 -0.20
CA ASP A 446 -12.29 -6.00 0.66
C ASP A 446 -11.27 -5.71 1.77
N MET A 447 -11.11 -6.62 2.75
CA MET A 447 -10.07 -6.49 3.76
C MET A 447 -8.68 -6.68 3.17
N LYS A 448 -7.89 -5.61 3.21
CA LYS A 448 -6.49 -5.61 2.77
C LYS A 448 -5.56 -6.03 3.91
N LEU A 449 -4.30 -6.35 3.56
CA LEU A 449 -3.26 -6.74 4.50
C LEU A 449 -3.02 -5.66 5.58
N SER A 450 -3.01 -4.39 5.18
CA SER A 450 -2.84 -3.24 6.05
C SER A 450 -3.98 -3.09 7.07
N ALA A 451 -5.24 -3.22 6.62
CA ALA A 451 -6.40 -3.16 7.51
C ALA A 451 -6.35 -4.26 8.58
N SER A 452 -6.00 -5.49 8.16
CA SER A 452 -5.82 -6.62 9.09
C SER A 452 -4.69 -6.39 10.09
N GLY A 453 -3.59 -5.74 9.67
CA GLY A 453 -2.48 -5.34 10.53
C GLY A 453 -2.89 -4.28 11.56
N LEU A 454 -3.65 -3.27 11.15
CA LEU A 454 -4.15 -2.23 12.05
C LEU A 454 -5.07 -2.81 13.14
N VAL A 455 -6.00 -3.69 12.74
CA VAL A 455 -6.90 -4.37 13.69
C VAL A 455 -6.09 -5.17 14.71
N ALA A 456 -5.13 -5.99 14.28
CA ALA A 456 -4.30 -6.77 15.19
C ALA A 456 -3.41 -5.89 16.09
N GLY A 457 -3.00 -4.71 15.62
CA GLY A 457 -2.19 -3.74 16.37
C GLY A 457 -2.94 -3.05 17.51
N GLN A 458 -4.25 -2.86 17.37
CA GLN A 458 -5.09 -2.29 18.43
C GLN A 458 -5.17 -3.18 19.67
N GLU A 459 -4.99 -4.49 19.50
CA GLU A 459 -5.09 -5.53 20.55
C GLU A 459 -3.71 -5.96 21.08
N GLU A 460 -2.75 -5.05 21.23
CA GLU A 460 -1.44 -5.29 21.84
C GLU A 460 -0.54 -6.35 21.13
N ALA A 461 -0.76 -6.64 19.86
CA ALA A 461 0.24 -7.36 19.10
C ALA A 461 1.41 -6.40 18.78
N ALA A 462 2.55 -6.60 19.44
CA ALA A 462 3.72 -5.72 19.29
C ALA A 462 4.58 -6.06 18.06
N HIS A 463 4.44 -7.27 17.51
CA HIS A 463 5.23 -7.76 16.39
C HIS A 463 4.35 -8.32 15.28
N PHE A 464 4.57 -7.84 14.05
CA PHE A 464 3.82 -8.25 12.86
C PHE A 464 4.72 -8.93 11.85
N VAL A 465 4.22 -10.01 11.27
CA VAL A 465 4.76 -10.60 10.04
C VAL A 465 3.69 -10.49 8.97
N LEU A 466 3.88 -9.58 8.02
CA LEU A 466 3.03 -9.41 6.86
C LEU A 466 3.66 -10.16 5.69
N ALA A 467 2.93 -11.07 5.02
CA ALA A 467 3.45 -11.92 3.96
C ALA A 467 2.39 -12.28 2.88
#